data_82b62b75dc0a7e437a12df39f615b2cf
#
_entry.id   82b62b75dc0a7e437a12df39f615b2cf
#
_cell.length_a   1.000
_cell.length_b   1.000
_cell.length_c   1.000
_cell.angle_alpha   90.00
_cell.angle_beta   90.00
_cell.angle_gamma   90.00
#
_symmetry.space_group_name_H-M   'P 1'
#
loop_
_entity.id
_entity.type
_entity.pdbx_description
1 polymer ?
#
loop_
_entity_poly.entity_id
_entity_poly.type
_entity_poly.pdbx_seq_one_letter_code
_entity_poly.pdbx_strand_id
1 'polypeptide(L)'
;LNKKLVIAISSRALFNLEDENKIFEEKGLNEYYKYQIENEDTQLKKGTGFRLVKNLLKINDDFPNDKQVEVIIMSRNNSATSLRITKSIEKYNLDIQRSAWSGGSEISKYLKPFKVDLFLSANEQDVQDAINEGIAAARILPYEESADEYTNQVKIAFDGDAVLFS
;
A
#
# COMPACT_ATOMS: atom_id res chain seq x y z
N LEU A 1 -18.93 -13.78 -14.41
CA LEU A 1 -18.53 -12.81 -13.37
C LEU A 1 -17.04 -12.54 -13.54
N ASN A 2 -16.68 -11.39 -14.10
CA ASN A 2 -15.27 -10.98 -14.16
C ASN A 2 -14.75 -10.86 -12.72
N LYS A 3 -13.68 -11.59 -12.42
CA LYS A 3 -13.02 -11.51 -11.12
C LYS A 3 -12.22 -10.22 -11.09
N LYS A 4 -12.58 -9.31 -10.17
CA LYS A 4 -11.84 -8.09 -9.91
C LYS A 4 -10.43 -8.45 -9.39
N LEU A 5 -9.40 -7.77 -9.89
CA LEU A 5 -8.03 -7.85 -9.34
C LEU A 5 -7.97 -7.09 -8.02
N VAL A 6 -7.71 -7.79 -6.93
CA VAL A 6 -7.62 -7.22 -5.59
C VAL A 6 -6.14 -7.08 -5.18
N ILE A 7 -5.71 -5.85 -5.01
CA ILE A 7 -4.33 -5.52 -4.62
C ILE A 7 -4.33 -4.93 -3.20
N ALA A 8 -3.60 -5.55 -2.29
CA ALA A 8 -3.34 -4.97 -0.98
C ALA A 8 -1.99 -4.24 -1.00
N ILE A 9 -1.93 -3.07 -0.34
CA ILE A 9 -0.70 -2.29 -0.22
C ILE A 9 -0.51 -1.81 1.21
N SER A 10 0.74 -1.88 1.71
CA SER A 10 1.08 -1.33 3.02
C SER A 10 1.14 0.20 2.98
N SER A 11 0.87 0.84 4.13
CA SER A 11 0.91 2.30 4.23
C SER A 11 2.26 2.89 3.86
N ARG A 12 3.38 2.26 4.27
CA ARG A 12 4.75 2.68 3.92
C ARG A 12 5.11 2.47 2.45
N ALA A 13 4.45 1.57 1.75
CA ALA A 13 4.63 1.42 0.31
C ALA A 13 3.84 2.49 -0.47
N LEU A 14 2.65 2.88 0.03
CA LEU A 14 1.82 3.90 -0.60
C LEU A 14 2.30 5.32 -0.32
N PHE A 15 2.68 5.61 0.93
CA PHE A 15 3.13 6.93 1.38
C PHE A 15 4.57 6.89 1.89
N ASN A 16 5.28 8.00 1.75
CA ASN A 16 6.58 8.18 2.38
C ASN A 16 6.37 8.46 3.88
N LEU A 17 6.70 7.50 4.71
CA LEU A 17 6.58 7.53 6.17
C LEU A 17 7.97 7.37 6.84
N GLU A 18 9.04 7.77 6.17
CA GLU A 18 10.41 7.60 6.70
C GLU A 18 10.66 8.51 7.92
N ASP A 19 10.15 9.73 7.92
CA ASP A 19 10.28 10.65 9.06
C ASP A 19 9.51 10.09 10.28
N GLU A 20 8.33 9.54 10.05
CA GLU A 20 7.50 8.90 11.07
C GLU A 20 8.15 7.61 11.60
N ASN A 21 8.77 6.84 10.72
CA ASN A 21 9.49 5.61 11.10
C ASN A 21 10.70 5.92 11.98
N LYS A 22 11.46 6.98 11.69
CA LYS A 22 12.56 7.42 12.56
C LYS A 22 12.07 7.77 13.96
N ILE A 23 10.93 8.47 14.08
CA ILE A 23 10.35 8.77 15.40
C ILE A 23 10.04 7.46 16.15
N PHE A 24 9.48 6.47 15.46
CA PHE A 24 9.21 5.16 16.05
C PHE A 24 10.48 4.45 16.53
N GLU A 25 11.52 4.42 15.71
CA GLU A 25 12.80 3.76 16.02
C GLU A 25 13.58 4.47 17.12
N GLU A 26 13.62 5.79 17.10
CA GLU A 26 14.45 6.58 18.04
C GLU A 26 13.73 6.88 19.37
N LYS A 27 12.41 7.10 19.35
CA LYS A 27 11.63 7.58 20.50
C LYS A 27 10.56 6.60 20.97
N GLY A 28 10.33 5.52 20.21
CA GLY A 28 9.40 4.47 20.56
C GLY A 28 7.93 4.78 20.20
N LEU A 29 7.06 3.82 20.54
CA LEU A 29 5.68 3.76 20.10
C LEU A 29 4.83 4.94 20.59
N ASN A 30 5.03 5.40 21.83
CA ASN A 30 4.21 6.46 22.41
C ASN A 30 4.43 7.82 21.71
N GLU A 31 5.69 8.18 21.43
CA GLU A 31 6.01 9.42 20.70
C GLU A 31 5.56 9.33 19.24
N TYR A 32 5.64 8.16 18.62
CA TYR A 32 5.08 7.93 17.30
C TYR A 32 3.56 8.16 17.27
N TYR A 33 2.82 7.63 18.25
CA TYR A 33 1.36 7.85 18.35
C TYR A 33 1.01 9.32 18.51
N LYS A 34 1.69 10.01 19.45
CA LYS A 34 1.50 11.43 19.68
C LYS A 34 1.73 12.24 18.41
N TYR A 35 2.84 12.00 17.73
CA TYR A 35 3.16 12.66 16.47
C TYR A 35 2.09 12.45 15.41
N GLN A 36 1.61 11.22 15.23
CA GLN A 36 0.58 10.90 14.25
C GLN A 36 -0.76 11.59 14.54
N ILE A 37 -1.15 11.67 15.83
CA ILE A 37 -2.37 12.36 16.26
C ILE A 37 -2.23 13.88 16.05
N GLU A 38 -1.13 14.46 16.47
CA GLU A 38 -0.87 15.90 16.31
C GLU A 38 -0.80 16.33 14.83
N ASN A 39 -0.42 15.43 13.95
CA ASN A 39 -0.29 15.68 12.51
C ASN A 39 -1.39 15.02 11.67
N GLU A 40 -2.51 14.60 12.25
CA GLU A 40 -3.54 13.83 11.56
C GLU A 40 -4.13 14.52 10.32
N ASP A 41 -4.15 15.86 10.31
CA ASP A 41 -4.63 16.67 9.20
C ASP A 41 -3.52 17.03 8.18
N THR A 42 -2.28 16.71 8.49
CA THR A 42 -1.15 16.96 7.58
C THR A 42 -1.08 15.84 6.55
N GLN A 43 -1.27 16.20 5.28
CA GLN A 43 -1.22 15.24 4.17
C GLN A 43 0.15 14.56 4.08
N LEU A 44 0.15 13.24 3.97
CA LEU A 44 1.37 12.45 3.78
C LEU A 44 1.97 12.68 2.41
N LYS A 45 3.29 12.64 2.33
CA LYS A 45 4.01 12.66 1.04
C LYS A 45 3.76 11.35 0.31
N LYS A 46 3.76 11.40 -1.03
CA LYS A 46 3.63 10.21 -1.88
C LYS A 46 4.81 9.28 -1.67
N GLY A 47 4.55 7.98 -1.52
CA GLY A 47 5.57 6.94 -1.51
C GLY A 47 5.79 6.33 -2.89
N THR A 48 6.73 5.41 -2.99
CA THR A 48 7.13 4.75 -4.25
C THR A 48 5.96 4.04 -4.94
N GLY A 49 5.08 3.39 -4.17
CA GLY A 49 3.90 2.68 -4.71
C GLY A 49 2.75 3.58 -5.12
N PHE A 50 2.79 4.89 -4.78
CA PHE A 50 1.66 5.80 -5.00
C PHE A 50 1.26 5.89 -6.47
N ARG A 51 2.23 6.09 -7.36
CA ARG A 51 1.99 6.23 -8.80
C ARG A 51 1.40 4.95 -9.41
N LEU A 52 1.93 3.80 -9.03
CA LEU A 52 1.41 2.50 -9.45
C LEU A 52 -0.07 2.35 -9.05
N VAL A 53 -0.38 2.59 -7.78
CA VAL A 53 -1.75 2.50 -7.26
C VAL A 53 -2.69 3.46 -7.98
N LYS A 54 -2.28 4.73 -8.13
CA LYS A 54 -3.09 5.73 -8.84
C LYS A 54 -3.40 5.32 -10.28
N ASN A 55 -2.41 4.78 -11.00
CA ASN A 55 -2.58 4.35 -12.38
C ASN A 55 -3.42 3.06 -12.49
N LEU A 56 -3.28 2.14 -11.53
CA LEU A 56 -4.12 0.94 -11.48
C LEU A 56 -5.59 1.30 -11.21
N LEU A 57 -5.85 2.22 -10.29
CA LEU A 57 -7.23 2.69 -10.03
C LEU A 57 -7.86 3.39 -11.23
N LYS A 58 -7.07 4.09 -12.06
CA LYS A 58 -7.56 4.72 -13.30
C LYS A 58 -8.11 3.74 -14.33
N ILE A 59 -7.73 2.45 -14.28
CA ILE A 59 -8.32 1.43 -15.15
C ILE A 59 -9.82 1.39 -14.97
N ASN A 60 -10.31 1.66 -13.77
CA ASN A 60 -11.74 1.68 -13.47
C ASN A 60 -12.52 2.82 -14.16
N ASP A 61 -11.83 3.88 -14.62
CA ASP A 61 -12.46 5.00 -15.32
C ASP A 61 -13.09 4.52 -16.65
N ASP A 62 -12.48 3.50 -17.27
CA ASP A 62 -13.00 2.87 -18.48
C ASP A 62 -14.13 1.86 -18.20
N PHE A 63 -14.32 1.50 -16.93
CA PHE A 63 -15.29 0.49 -16.47
C PHE A 63 -16.12 0.98 -15.27
N PRO A 64 -16.87 2.09 -15.39
CA PRO A 64 -17.51 2.74 -14.25
C PRO A 64 -18.54 1.87 -13.51
N ASN A 65 -19.19 0.93 -14.21
CA ASN A 65 -20.21 0.04 -13.66
C ASN A 65 -19.69 -1.36 -13.30
N ASP A 66 -18.45 -1.69 -13.66
CA ASP A 66 -17.83 -2.99 -13.42
C ASP A 66 -16.33 -2.82 -13.17
N LYS A 67 -15.99 -2.26 -12.00
CA LYS A 67 -14.61 -1.99 -11.61
C LYS A 67 -13.74 -3.24 -11.68
N GLN A 68 -12.65 -3.17 -12.43
CA GLN A 68 -11.72 -4.25 -12.69
C GLN A 68 -10.61 -4.39 -11.63
N VAL A 69 -10.30 -3.28 -10.94
CA VAL A 69 -9.24 -3.22 -9.93
C VAL A 69 -9.81 -2.71 -8.61
N GLU A 70 -9.40 -3.32 -7.53
CA GLU A 70 -9.64 -2.84 -6.19
C GLU A 70 -8.31 -2.76 -5.44
N VAL A 71 -8.07 -1.63 -4.79
CA VAL A 71 -6.90 -1.46 -3.91
C VAL A 71 -7.38 -1.39 -2.46
N ILE A 72 -6.69 -2.12 -1.58
CA ILE A 72 -6.96 -2.20 -0.15
C ILE A 72 -5.70 -1.77 0.60
N ILE A 73 -5.86 -0.94 1.63
CA ILE A 73 -4.76 -0.70 2.57
C ILE A 73 -4.71 -1.82 3.61
N MET A 74 -3.55 -2.46 3.73
CA MET A 74 -3.28 -3.42 4.80
C MET A 74 -1.99 -3.05 5.51
N SER A 75 -2.09 -2.69 6.78
CA SER A 75 -0.96 -2.15 7.53
C SER A 75 -1.00 -2.53 9.01
N ARG A 76 0.19 -2.55 9.63
CA ARG A 76 0.34 -2.81 11.07
C ARG A 76 -0.08 -1.63 11.95
N ASN A 77 -0.50 -0.52 11.37
CA ASN A 77 -1.05 0.61 12.11
C ASN A 77 -2.26 0.18 12.97
N ASN A 78 -2.53 0.93 14.02
CA ASN A 78 -3.80 0.85 14.76
C ASN A 78 -4.78 1.94 14.28
N SER A 79 -5.97 1.98 14.85
CA SER A 79 -7.02 2.93 14.46
C SER A 79 -6.58 4.39 14.60
N ALA A 80 -5.84 4.75 15.66
CA ALA A 80 -5.38 6.12 15.89
C ALA A 80 -4.34 6.56 14.86
N THR A 81 -3.35 5.71 14.56
CA THR A 81 -2.29 6.04 13.61
C THR A 81 -2.73 5.91 12.16
N SER A 82 -3.86 5.26 11.89
CA SER A 82 -4.42 5.10 10.55
C SER A 82 -5.19 6.32 10.05
N LEU A 83 -5.61 7.21 10.96
CA LEU A 83 -6.46 8.36 10.61
C LEU A 83 -5.79 9.30 9.59
N ARG A 84 -4.52 9.64 9.81
CA ARG A 84 -3.74 10.46 8.88
C ARG A 84 -3.59 9.81 7.50
N ILE A 85 -3.44 8.47 7.47
CA ILE A 85 -3.39 7.70 6.21
C ILE A 85 -4.72 7.81 5.48
N THR A 86 -5.84 7.59 6.18
CA THR A 86 -7.19 7.69 5.62
C THR A 86 -7.48 9.09 5.07
N LYS A 87 -7.19 10.13 5.86
CA LYS A 87 -7.32 11.54 5.42
C LYS A 87 -6.45 11.85 4.20
N SER A 88 -5.25 11.27 4.10
CA SER A 88 -4.38 11.45 2.94
C SER A 88 -4.92 10.75 1.69
N ILE A 89 -5.49 9.55 1.82
CA ILE A 89 -6.18 8.83 0.74
C ILE A 89 -7.31 9.70 0.17
N GLU A 90 -8.13 10.28 1.04
CA GLU A 90 -9.23 11.17 0.65
C GLU A 90 -8.72 12.43 -0.05
N LYS A 91 -7.71 13.10 0.50
CA LYS A 91 -7.11 14.32 -0.08
C LYS A 91 -6.48 14.09 -1.46
N TYR A 92 -5.97 12.88 -1.71
CA TYR A 92 -5.44 12.49 -3.02
C TYR A 92 -6.50 11.94 -3.98
N ASN A 93 -7.77 11.86 -3.56
CA ASN A 93 -8.87 11.27 -4.31
C ASN A 93 -8.54 9.86 -4.83
N LEU A 94 -7.94 9.02 -3.98
CA LEU A 94 -7.73 7.61 -4.29
C LEU A 94 -9.01 6.82 -3.95
N ASP A 95 -9.54 6.07 -4.93
CA ASP A 95 -10.71 5.20 -4.71
C ASP A 95 -10.31 3.92 -3.95
N ILE A 96 -9.96 4.09 -2.68
CA ILE A 96 -9.61 3.02 -1.76
C ILE A 96 -10.67 2.96 -0.67
N GLN A 97 -11.56 1.96 -0.73
CA GLN A 97 -12.73 1.85 0.14
C GLN A 97 -12.54 0.90 1.32
N ARG A 98 -11.61 -0.04 1.22
CA ARG A 98 -11.35 -1.03 2.26
C ARG A 98 -9.96 -0.86 2.87
N SER A 99 -9.89 -1.03 4.18
CA SER A 99 -8.63 -1.05 4.91
C SER A 99 -8.66 -2.10 6.02
N ALA A 100 -7.49 -2.63 6.37
CA ALA A 100 -7.27 -3.48 7.53
C ALA A 100 -6.08 -2.97 8.33
N TRP A 101 -6.31 -2.73 9.61
CA TRP A 101 -5.34 -2.24 10.58
C TRP A 101 -5.11 -3.31 11.64
N SER A 102 -3.92 -3.91 11.67
CA SER A 102 -3.67 -5.06 12.53
C SER A 102 -3.14 -4.71 13.92
N GLY A 103 -2.87 -3.42 14.20
CA GLY A 103 -2.38 -2.98 15.52
C GLY A 103 -1.04 -3.60 15.90
N GLY A 104 -0.13 -3.78 14.95
CA GLY A 104 1.18 -4.40 15.15
C GLY A 104 1.23 -5.91 14.87
N SER A 105 0.07 -6.56 14.72
CA SER A 105 0.01 -7.99 14.42
C SER A 105 0.40 -8.28 12.96
N GLU A 106 0.75 -9.53 12.70
CA GLU A 106 1.03 -10.04 11.37
C GLU A 106 -0.15 -9.87 10.41
N ILE A 107 0.13 -9.47 9.16
CA ILE A 107 -0.88 -9.12 8.15
C ILE A 107 -1.22 -10.31 7.26
N SER A 108 -0.29 -11.21 7.02
CA SER A 108 -0.41 -12.30 6.03
C SER A 108 -1.70 -13.12 6.19
N LYS A 109 -2.10 -13.42 7.42
CA LYS A 109 -3.31 -14.18 7.74
C LYS A 109 -4.62 -13.52 7.31
N TYR A 110 -4.62 -12.22 7.03
CA TYR A 110 -5.80 -11.48 6.57
C TYR A 110 -5.90 -11.40 5.04
N LEU A 111 -4.82 -11.69 4.30
CA LEU A 111 -4.79 -11.54 2.85
C LEU A 111 -5.81 -12.45 2.16
N LYS A 112 -5.84 -13.74 2.51
CA LYS A 112 -6.81 -14.70 1.94
C LYS A 112 -8.27 -14.34 2.24
N PRO A 113 -8.68 -14.04 3.49
CA PRO A 113 -10.03 -13.59 3.81
C PRO A 113 -10.48 -12.36 3.03
N PHE A 114 -9.55 -11.42 2.75
CA PHE A 114 -9.82 -10.24 1.95
C PHE A 114 -9.78 -10.50 0.44
N LYS A 115 -9.51 -11.74 0.02
CA LYS A 115 -9.38 -12.19 -1.37
C LYS A 115 -8.32 -11.39 -2.14
N VAL A 116 -7.19 -11.14 -1.49
CA VAL A 116 -6.05 -10.45 -2.10
C VAL A 116 -5.40 -11.34 -3.14
N ASP A 117 -5.21 -10.81 -4.34
CA ASP A 117 -4.50 -11.47 -5.43
C ASP A 117 -3.01 -11.08 -5.45
N LEU A 118 -2.68 -9.85 -5.05
CA LEU A 118 -1.30 -9.33 -4.98
C LEU A 118 -1.13 -8.47 -3.73
N PHE A 119 -0.07 -8.71 -2.97
CA PHE A 119 0.31 -7.88 -1.82
C PHE A 119 1.60 -7.10 -2.08
N LEU A 120 1.56 -5.79 -1.84
CA LEU A 120 2.69 -4.88 -2.00
C LEU A 120 3.08 -4.28 -0.66
N SER A 121 4.30 -4.52 -0.19
CA SER A 121 4.77 -3.97 1.08
C SER A 121 6.18 -3.39 0.97
N ALA A 122 6.48 -2.36 1.78
CA ALA A 122 7.86 -1.90 1.97
C ALA A 122 8.63 -2.80 2.95
N ASN A 123 7.95 -3.63 3.73
CA ASN A 123 8.54 -4.53 4.72
C ASN A 123 8.80 -5.91 4.09
N GLU A 124 10.05 -6.36 4.15
CA GLU A 124 10.47 -7.64 3.57
C GLU A 124 9.83 -8.84 4.27
N GLN A 125 9.73 -8.81 5.60
CA GLN A 125 9.12 -9.90 6.36
C GLN A 125 7.63 -10.06 6.02
N ASP A 126 6.88 -8.96 5.89
CA ASP A 126 5.47 -9.03 5.47
C ASP A 126 5.30 -9.66 4.09
N VAL A 127 6.23 -9.39 3.17
CA VAL A 127 6.23 -9.99 1.83
C VAL A 127 6.50 -11.50 1.91
N GLN A 128 7.52 -11.90 2.68
CA GLN A 128 7.86 -13.31 2.86
C GLN A 128 6.72 -14.08 3.52
N ASP A 129 6.09 -13.50 4.55
CA ASP A 129 4.96 -14.12 5.23
C ASP A 129 3.77 -14.30 4.29
N ALA A 130 3.50 -13.32 3.41
CA ALA A 130 2.46 -13.42 2.39
C ALA A 130 2.74 -14.55 1.37
N ILE A 131 3.99 -14.67 0.92
CA ILE A 131 4.41 -15.75 0.00
C ILE A 131 4.25 -17.11 0.67
N ASN A 132 4.63 -17.25 1.93
CA ASN A 132 4.47 -18.48 2.71
C ASN A 132 2.99 -18.88 2.83
N GLU A 133 2.08 -17.91 2.88
CA GLU A 133 0.64 -18.12 2.84
C GLU A 133 0.10 -18.40 1.41
N GLY A 134 0.94 -18.43 0.39
CA GLY A 134 0.57 -18.70 -1.00
C GLY A 134 -0.11 -17.51 -1.70
N ILE A 135 0.18 -16.28 -1.25
CA ILE A 135 -0.25 -15.04 -1.90
C ILE A 135 0.91 -14.47 -2.69
N ALA A 136 0.66 -14.07 -3.94
CA ALA A 136 1.66 -13.34 -4.71
C ALA A 136 1.97 -12.01 -3.99
N ALA A 137 3.25 -11.74 -3.74
CA ALA A 137 3.67 -10.55 -3.04
C ALA A 137 4.96 -9.97 -3.60
N ALA A 138 5.13 -8.64 -3.49
CA ALA A 138 6.34 -7.96 -3.93
C ALA A 138 6.74 -6.86 -2.94
N ARG A 139 8.06 -6.69 -2.77
CA ARG A 139 8.62 -5.60 -1.99
C ARG A 139 8.70 -4.33 -2.82
N ILE A 140 8.15 -3.25 -2.30
CA ILE A 140 8.31 -1.91 -2.85
C ILE A 140 9.55 -1.29 -2.21
N LEU A 141 10.59 -1.10 -3.00
CA LEU A 141 11.82 -0.48 -2.54
C LEU A 141 11.66 1.04 -2.49
N PRO A 142 12.25 1.73 -1.51
CA PRO A 142 12.29 3.19 -1.49
C PRO A 142 12.98 3.70 -2.75
N TYR A 143 12.39 4.71 -3.37
CA TYR A 143 12.95 5.38 -4.54
C TYR A 143 12.86 6.88 -4.32
N GLU A 144 13.95 7.60 -4.56
CA GLU A 144 13.92 9.06 -4.59
C GLU A 144 13.22 9.50 -5.88
N GLU A 145 12.12 10.23 -5.73
CA GLU A 145 11.33 10.71 -6.86
C GLU A 145 12.21 11.63 -7.74
N SER A 146 12.62 11.12 -8.89
CA SER A 146 12.97 12.02 -9.99
C SER A 146 11.68 12.69 -10.47
N ALA A 147 11.74 13.97 -10.81
CA ALA A 147 10.60 14.76 -11.28
C ALA A 147 10.12 14.27 -12.66
N ASP A 148 9.71 13.02 -12.75
CA ASP A 148 9.34 12.38 -13.98
C ASP A 148 7.90 12.62 -14.39
N GLU A 149 7.75 12.88 -15.67
CA GLU A 149 6.52 13.12 -16.40
C GLU A 149 5.40 12.15 -15.97
N TYR A 150 4.26 12.70 -15.64
CA TYR A 150 3.03 11.95 -15.38
C TYR A 150 2.60 11.20 -16.63
N THR A 151 3.02 9.95 -16.76
CA THR A 151 2.46 9.07 -17.78
C THR A 151 1.18 8.44 -17.25
N ASN A 152 0.14 8.38 -18.07
CA ASN A 152 -1.12 7.70 -17.77
C ASN A 152 -1.02 6.19 -18.05
N GLN A 153 0.17 5.62 -18.08
CA GLN A 153 0.42 4.22 -18.42
C GLN A 153 0.95 3.47 -17.21
N VAL A 154 0.46 2.27 -16.99
CA VAL A 154 1.10 1.27 -16.13
C VAL A 154 2.08 0.50 -17.00
N LYS A 155 3.38 0.59 -16.68
CA LYS A 155 4.44 -0.18 -17.33
C LYS A 155 4.97 -1.17 -16.30
N ILE A 156 4.84 -2.47 -16.59
CA ILE A 156 5.32 -3.55 -15.73
C ILE A 156 6.32 -4.34 -16.55
N ALA A 157 7.54 -4.49 -16.02
CA ALA A 157 8.54 -5.39 -16.55
C ALA A 157 8.63 -6.62 -15.66
N PHE A 158 8.66 -7.79 -16.26
CA PHE A 158 8.90 -9.04 -15.57
C PHE A 158 10.28 -9.56 -15.96
N ASP A 159 11.03 -10.06 -14.97
CA ASP A 159 12.23 -10.82 -15.24
C ASP A 159 11.86 -12.13 -15.94
N GLY A 160 12.60 -12.51 -16.98
CA GLY A 160 12.37 -13.75 -17.71
C GLY A 160 12.74 -14.98 -16.89
N ASP A 161 13.89 -14.91 -16.22
CA ASP A 161 14.41 -16.02 -15.43
C ASP A 161 13.71 -16.09 -14.06
N ALA A 162 13.30 -17.27 -13.65
CA ALA A 162 12.65 -17.55 -12.38
C ALA A 162 11.30 -16.84 -12.12
N VAL A 163 10.80 -16.02 -13.04
CA VAL A 163 9.48 -15.35 -12.93
C VAL A 163 8.53 -15.83 -14.04
N LEU A 164 8.96 -15.81 -15.30
CA LEU A 164 8.15 -16.25 -16.44
C LEU A 164 8.53 -17.64 -16.92
N PHE A 165 9.78 -18.05 -16.76
CA PHE A 165 10.29 -19.34 -17.15
C PHE A 165 11.01 -20.01 -15.98
N SER A 166 10.63 -21.24 -15.67
CA SER A 166 11.28 -22.10 -14.66
C SER A 166 12.03 -23.23 -15.35
#